data_bce5906592ff31553365067149cd9405
#
_entry.id   bce5906592ff31553365067149cd9405
#
_cell.length_a   1.000
_cell.length_b   1.000
_cell.length_c   1.000
_cell.angle_alpha   90.00
_cell.angle_beta   90.00
_cell.angle_gamma   90.00
#
_symmetry.space_group_name_H-M   'P 1'
#
loop_
_entity.id
_entity.type
_entity.pdbx_description
1 polymer ?
#
loop_
_entity_poly.entity_id
_entity_poly.type
_entity_poly.pdbx_seq_one_letter_code
_entity_poly.pdbx_strand_id
1 'polypeptide(L)'
;MRAAALVLALLATSPRLVAQAPDVRPQILRNVAIEQHLDRPLPLDLPFRDEAGRPVRLADYFGKRPVVLVLAYYNCPMLCTQVLNGLLSASRVLSFDAGREFEIVTVSFDPEDTPAAARAKKEPYVARYGRPGGASGWHFLTGQARSIAGLTEAVGFRYARDEAIGQFAHASAIYVATPDGRLSRYFFGIEYAPRDLRLALVEASRGKIGTPVDQLLLYCYHYDPAAGRYGAVVMNMVRVGGIAAVLVLVIFILVMWRRDRRRDGAGTASQRGEA
;
A
#
# COMPACT_ATOMS: atom_id res chain seq x y z
N MET A 1 -7.30 -38.77 -33.60
CA MET A 1 -8.37 -37.76 -33.40
C MET A 1 -9.27 -38.04 -32.18
N ARG A 2 -9.60 -39.28 -31.84
CA ARG A 2 -10.46 -39.63 -30.69
C ARG A 2 -9.83 -39.37 -29.33
N ALA A 3 -8.50 -39.53 -29.16
CA ALA A 3 -7.81 -39.27 -27.90
C ALA A 3 -7.71 -37.77 -27.54
N ALA A 4 -7.58 -36.89 -28.52
CA ALA A 4 -7.53 -35.44 -28.29
C ALA A 4 -8.88 -34.86 -27.85
N ALA A 5 -9.99 -35.43 -28.34
CA ALA A 5 -11.33 -35.03 -27.95
C ALA A 5 -11.67 -35.42 -26.49
N LEU A 6 -11.15 -36.57 -26.04
CA LEU A 6 -11.34 -37.04 -24.65
C LEU A 6 -10.58 -36.15 -23.60
N VAL A 7 -9.39 -35.68 -23.92
CA VAL A 7 -8.63 -34.79 -23.06
C VAL A 7 -9.29 -33.42 -22.96
N LEU A 8 -9.85 -32.91 -24.06
CA LEU A 8 -10.58 -31.64 -24.06
C LEU A 8 -11.90 -31.71 -23.25
N ALA A 9 -12.60 -32.84 -23.30
CA ALA A 9 -13.83 -33.09 -22.58
C ALA A 9 -13.58 -33.18 -21.04
N LEU A 10 -12.46 -33.80 -20.62
CA LEU A 10 -12.07 -33.86 -19.19
C LEU A 10 -11.69 -32.51 -18.60
N LEU A 11 -11.15 -31.58 -19.41
CA LEU A 11 -10.82 -30.21 -18.96
C LEU A 11 -12.07 -29.32 -18.84
N ALA A 12 -13.15 -29.64 -19.58
CA ALA A 12 -14.39 -28.87 -19.54
C ALA A 12 -15.33 -29.23 -18.39
N THR A 13 -15.16 -30.39 -17.74
CA THR A 13 -16.04 -30.91 -16.70
C THR A 13 -15.45 -30.73 -15.28
N SER A 14 -14.33 -30.02 -15.11
CA SER A 14 -13.82 -29.70 -13.78
C SER A 14 -14.88 -28.85 -13.05
N PRO A 15 -15.52 -29.35 -11.98
CA PRO A 15 -16.45 -28.54 -11.21
C PRO A 15 -15.69 -27.33 -10.72
N ARG A 16 -16.27 -26.15 -10.95
CA ARG A 16 -15.79 -24.89 -10.35
C ARG A 16 -16.01 -24.98 -8.84
N LEU A 17 -15.15 -25.71 -8.16
CA LEU A 17 -14.96 -25.55 -6.73
C LEU A 17 -14.33 -24.17 -6.51
N VAL A 18 -15.16 -23.13 -6.66
CA VAL A 18 -14.91 -21.87 -5.99
C VAL A 18 -15.14 -22.14 -4.51
N ALA A 19 -14.14 -22.72 -3.88
CA ALA A 19 -14.08 -22.72 -2.44
C ALA A 19 -13.94 -21.24 -2.04
N GLN A 20 -15.05 -20.55 -1.84
CA GLN A 20 -15.10 -19.35 -1.03
C GLN A 20 -14.72 -19.83 0.37
N ALA A 21 -13.40 -19.76 0.67
CA ALA A 21 -13.00 -19.89 2.05
C ALA A 21 -13.80 -18.83 2.83
N PRO A 22 -14.50 -19.21 3.93
CA PRO A 22 -15.19 -18.25 4.75
C PRO A 22 -14.22 -17.13 5.10
N ASP A 23 -14.70 -15.88 5.11
CA ASP A 23 -13.90 -14.73 5.55
C ASP A 23 -13.56 -14.92 7.03
N VAL A 24 -12.41 -15.57 7.28
CA VAL A 24 -11.94 -15.95 8.62
C VAL A 24 -11.38 -14.74 9.37
N ARG A 25 -11.43 -13.53 8.76
CA ARG A 25 -10.96 -12.32 9.44
C ARG A 25 -11.76 -12.07 10.70
N PRO A 26 -11.12 -11.82 11.85
CA PRO A 26 -11.79 -11.36 13.05
C PRO A 26 -12.75 -10.20 12.70
N GLN A 27 -13.91 -10.17 13.33
CA GLN A 27 -14.95 -9.21 12.99
C GLN A 27 -14.45 -7.75 13.09
N ILE A 28 -13.56 -7.47 14.03
CA ILE A 28 -12.92 -6.16 14.21
C ILE A 28 -12.12 -5.70 12.97
N LEU A 29 -11.50 -6.64 12.24
CA LEU A 29 -10.68 -6.31 11.06
C LEU A 29 -11.50 -6.07 9.79
N ARG A 30 -12.80 -6.35 9.79
CA ARG A 30 -13.66 -6.14 8.60
C ARG A 30 -13.81 -4.67 8.24
N ASN A 31 -13.72 -3.78 9.23
CA ASN A 31 -13.85 -2.35 9.07
C ASN A 31 -12.49 -1.62 9.05
N VAL A 32 -11.38 -2.35 9.14
CA VAL A 32 -10.03 -1.79 9.11
C VAL A 32 -9.53 -1.77 7.67
N ALA A 33 -9.23 -0.58 7.16
CA ALA A 33 -8.73 -0.40 5.79
C ALA A 33 -8.06 0.97 5.63
N ILE A 34 -7.31 1.13 4.54
CA ILE A 34 -6.91 2.42 4.00
C ILE A 34 -7.39 2.47 2.55
N GLU A 35 -8.33 3.36 2.28
CA GLU A 35 -8.80 3.67 0.93
C GLU A 35 -8.02 4.87 0.38
N GLN A 36 -7.48 4.74 -0.83
CA GLN A 36 -6.72 5.85 -1.41
C GLN A 36 -7.67 6.93 -1.95
N HIS A 37 -7.54 8.11 -1.41
CA HIS A 37 -8.25 9.30 -1.85
C HIS A 37 -7.29 10.30 -2.51
N LEU A 38 -6.56 9.86 -3.54
CA LEU A 38 -5.63 10.73 -4.25
C LEU A 38 -6.36 11.96 -4.80
N ASP A 39 -5.65 13.08 -4.80
CA ASP A 39 -6.14 14.40 -5.21
C ASP A 39 -7.25 15.00 -4.32
N ARG A 40 -7.68 14.30 -3.27
CA ARG A 40 -8.66 14.83 -2.32
C ARG A 40 -8.02 15.91 -1.44
N PRO A 41 -8.68 17.08 -1.28
CA PRO A 41 -8.22 18.10 -0.35
C PRO A 41 -8.40 17.63 1.09
N LEU A 42 -7.39 17.89 1.93
CA LEU A 42 -7.47 17.70 3.37
C LEU A 42 -8.30 18.84 4.00
N PRO A 43 -9.04 18.57 5.05
CA PRO A 43 -9.81 19.58 5.79
C PRO A 43 -8.87 20.42 6.68
N LEU A 44 -8.19 21.40 6.08
CA LEU A 44 -7.13 22.17 6.71
C LEU A 44 -7.61 23.03 7.91
N ASP A 45 -8.90 23.35 7.99
CA ASP A 45 -9.47 24.15 9.08
C ASP A 45 -9.71 23.37 10.38
N LEU A 46 -9.48 22.05 10.38
CA LEU A 46 -9.69 21.22 11.56
C LEU A 46 -8.81 21.68 12.73
N PRO A 47 -9.41 21.89 13.93
CA PRO A 47 -8.67 22.29 15.12
C PRO A 47 -8.00 21.07 15.79
N PHE A 48 -6.76 21.28 16.23
CA PHE A 48 -5.95 20.36 16.98
C PHE A 48 -5.24 21.09 18.14
N ARG A 49 -4.45 20.37 18.91
CA ARG A 49 -3.46 20.91 19.86
C ARG A 49 -2.09 20.36 19.51
N ASP A 50 -1.07 21.22 19.57
CA ASP A 50 0.31 20.80 19.43
C ASP A 50 0.84 20.12 20.71
N GLU A 51 2.06 19.65 20.67
CA GLU A 51 2.75 19.02 21.80
C GLU A 51 3.02 19.96 22.98
N ALA A 52 2.85 21.28 22.79
CA ALA A 52 2.90 22.27 23.86
C ALA A 52 1.49 22.59 24.43
N GLY A 53 0.44 21.95 23.89
CA GLY A 53 -0.95 22.17 24.27
C GLY A 53 -1.58 23.41 23.65
N ARG A 54 -0.89 24.12 22.76
CA ARG A 54 -1.40 25.31 22.07
C ARG A 54 -2.47 24.90 21.05
N PRO A 55 -3.56 25.65 20.92
CA PRO A 55 -4.52 25.42 19.87
C PRO A 55 -3.90 25.78 18.51
N VAL A 56 -4.03 24.86 17.54
CA VAL A 56 -3.53 24.99 16.18
C VAL A 56 -4.60 24.48 15.19
N ARG A 57 -4.49 24.87 13.93
CA ARG A 57 -5.24 24.29 12.83
C ARG A 57 -4.29 23.44 11.97
N LEU A 58 -4.83 22.48 11.30
CA LEU A 58 -4.03 21.67 10.36
C LEU A 58 -3.35 22.55 9.31
N ALA A 59 -4.02 23.63 8.87
CA ALA A 59 -3.52 24.65 7.96
C ALA A 59 -2.16 25.25 8.37
N ASP A 60 -1.87 25.33 9.65
CA ASP A 60 -0.66 26.00 10.15
C ASP A 60 0.62 25.28 9.72
N TYR A 61 0.50 24.04 9.26
CA TYR A 61 1.62 23.18 8.78
C TYR A 61 1.71 23.11 7.26
N PHE A 62 0.82 23.78 6.53
CA PHE A 62 0.72 23.76 5.07
C PHE A 62 1.08 25.13 4.46
N GLY A 63 0.95 25.25 3.14
CA GLY A 63 1.11 26.48 2.38
C GLY A 63 2.51 26.73 1.81
N LYS A 64 3.56 26.17 2.39
CA LYS A 64 4.94 26.43 1.95
C LYS A 64 5.63 25.24 1.33
N ARG A 65 5.42 24.06 1.85
CA ARG A 65 6.14 22.83 1.49
C ARG A 65 5.24 21.60 1.60
N PRO A 66 5.62 20.49 0.96
CA PRO A 66 4.89 19.24 1.09
C PRO A 66 4.92 18.74 2.54
N VAL A 67 3.89 18.02 2.91
CA VAL A 67 3.71 17.47 4.26
C VAL A 67 3.68 15.96 4.19
N VAL A 68 4.45 15.29 5.04
CA VAL A 68 4.28 13.88 5.36
C VAL A 68 3.36 13.78 6.55
N LEU A 69 2.12 13.37 6.30
CA LEU A 69 1.12 13.16 7.34
C LEU A 69 1.19 11.71 7.84
N VAL A 70 1.16 11.54 9.15
CA VAL A 70 1.14 10.24 9.82
C VAL A 70 -0.04 10.18 10.78
N LEU A 71 -0.82 9.12 10.70
CA LEU A 71 -1.85 8.82 11.69
C LEU A 71 -1.32 7.74 12.65
N ALA A 72 -1.26 8.07 13.93
CA ALA A 72 -0.75 7.19 14.97
C ALA A 72 -1.49 7.47 16.27
N TYR A 73 -1.46 6.58 17.26
CA TYR A 73 -1.77 6.93 18.64
C TYR A 73 -0.54 6.73 19.51
N TYR A 74 -0.36 7.60 20.51
CA TYR A 74 0.96 7.75 21.16
C TYR A 74 1.27 6.65 22.15
N ASN A 75 0.25 6.03 22.72
CA ASN A 75 0.36 4.90 23.64
C ASN A 75 0.37 3.54 22.95
N CYS A 76 0.52 3.51 21.61
CA CYS A 76 0.59 2.28 20.84
C CYS A 76 1.81 1.44 21.23
N PRO A 77 1.64 0.17 21.63
CA PRO A 77 2.74 -0.67 22.07
C PRO A 77 3.65 -1.12 20.90
N MET A 78 3.18 -1.13 19.66
CA MET A 78 3.93 -1.74 18.57
C MET A 78 3.85 -1.00 17.23
N LEU A 79 2.74 -1.10 16.50
CA LEU A 79 2.64 -0.77 15.07
C LEU A 79 2.92 0.71 14.77
N CYS A 80 2.34 1.64 15.52
CA CYS A 80 2.58 3.08 15.31
C CYS A 80 4.05 3.45 15.54
N THR A 81 4.71 2.78 16.48
CA THR A 81 6.15 2.96 16.72
C THR A 81 6.98 2.47 15.53
N GLN A 82 6.58 1.37 14.89
CA GLN A 82 7.25 0.86 13.68
C GLN A 82 7.08 1.82 12.48
N VAL A 83 5.88 2.34 12.26
CA VAL A 83 5.61 3.35 11.22
C VAL A 83 6.52 4.57 11.38
N LEU A 84 6.56 5.13 12.59
CA LEU A 84 7.40 6.29 12.88
C LEU A 84 8.90 5.97 12.79
N ASN A 85 9.34 4.77 13.18
CA ASN A 85 10.72 4.32 13.04
C ASN A 85 11.11 4.19 11.55
N GLY A 86 10.24 3.61 10.72
CA GLY A 86 10.47 3.51 9.29
C GLY A 86 10.57 4.89 8.62
N LEU A 87 9.68 5.81 8.98
CA LEU A 87 9.75 7.19 8.50
C LEU A 87 11.02 7.89 8.96
N LEU A 88 11.40 7.74 10.22
CA LEU A 88 12.66 8.28 10.76
C LEU A 88 13.86 7.74 9.97
N SER A 89 13.93 6.43 9.75
CA SER A 89 15.03 5.79 9.02
C SER A 89 15.13 6.31 7.59
N ALA A 90 14.00 6.40 6.88
CA ALA A 90 13.96 6.96 5.54
C ALA A 90 14.36 8.44 5.53
N SER A 91 13.82 9.26 6.44
CA SER A 91 14.06 10.71 6.48
C SER A 91 15.50 11.07 6.83
N ARG A 92 16.20 10.26 7.64
CA ARG A 92 17.60 10.52 8.03
C ARG A 92 18.58 10.47 6.87
N VAL A 93 18.30 9.69 5.84
CA VAL A 93 19.18 9.50 4.67
C VAL A 93 18.77 10.37 3.47
N LEU A 94 17.68 11.11 3.58
CA LEU A 94 17.28 12.06 2.55
C LEU A 94 18.30 13.21 2.48
N SER A 95 18.44 13.80 1.28
CA SER A 95 19.13 15.07 1.09
C SER A 95 18.28 16.30 1.49
N PHE A 96 17.06 16.05 2.00
CA PHE A 96 16.08 17.05 2.43
C PHE A 96 15.95 17.03 3.95
N ASP A 97 15.73 18.19 4.56
CA ASP A 97 15.53 18.34 5.99
C ASP A 97 14.07 18.63 6.33
N ALA A 98 13.54 17.92 7.31
CA ALA A 98 12.26 18.28 7.91
C ALA A 98 12.37 19.69 8.55
N GLY A 99 11.33 20.51 8.32
CA GLY A 99 11.33 21.92 8.74
C GLY A 99 11.94 22.87 7.71
N ARG A 100 12.58 22.36 6.65
CA ARG A 100 13.20 23.17 5.59
C ARG A 100 12.65 22.86 4.21
N GLU A 101 12.66 21.61 3.75
CA GLU A 101 12.13 21.19 2.46
C GLU A 101 10.75 20.51 2.58
N PHE A 102 10.42 19.93 3.72
CA PHE A 102 9.11 19.31 3.99
C PHE A 102 8.77 19.36 5.47
N GLU A 103 7.52 19.10 5.83
CA GLU A 103 7.07 18.95 7.21
C GLU A 103 6.66 17.50 7.48
N ILE A 104 6.78 17.06 8.72
CA ILE A 104 6.22 15.80 9.21
C ILE A 104 5.18 16.14 10.27
N VAL A 105 3.93 15.78 10.00
CA VAL A 105 2.81 16.03 10.91
C VAL A 105 2.23 14.70 11.34
N THR A 106 2.45 14.33 12.59
CA THR A 106 1.86 13.14 13.21
C THR A 106 0.62 13.57 13.99
N VAL A 107 -0.52 13.02 13.67
CA VAL A 107 -1.79 13.30 14.34
C VAL A 107 -2.25 12.05 15.07
N SER A 108 -2.52 12.18 16.37
CA SER A 108 -3.13 11.07 17.10
C SER A 108 -4.58 10.89 16.65
N PHE A 109 -4.92 9.61 16.35
CA PHE A 109 -6.32 9.25 16.12
C PHE A 109 -7.03 8.73 17.38
N ASP A 110 -6.33 8.71 18.53
CA ASP A 110 -6.94 8.47 19.84
C ASP A 110 -7.35 9.80 20.47
N PRO A 111 -8.65 10.05 20.70
CA PRO A 111 -9.10 11.28 21.32
C PRO A 111 -8.72 11.39 22.83
N GLU A 112 -8.25 10.29 23.43
CA GLU A 112 -7.77 10.25 24.81
C GLU A 112 -6.30 10.68 24.94
N ASP A 113 -5.55 10.71 23.82
CA ASP A 113 -4.16 11.16 23.84
C ASP A 113 -4.05 12.64 24.21
N THR A 114 -3.06 12.94 25.05
CA THR A 114 -2.82 14.28 25.57
C THR A 114 -1.64 14.97 24.90
N PRO A 115 -1.54 16.32 24.94
CA PRO A 115 -0.34 17.03 24.50
C PRO A 115 0.95 16.59 25.22
N ALA A 116 0.84 16.15 26.48
CA ALA A 116 1.98 15.59 27.21
C ALA A 116 2.46 14.26 26.59
N ALA A 117 1.54 13.38 26.19
CA ALA A 117 1.86 12.14 25.47
C ALA A 117 2.46 12.46 24.10
N ALA A 118 1.93 13.44 23.38
CA ALA A 118 2.47 13.93 22.12
C ALA A 118 3.93 14.39 22.26
N ARG A 119 4.22 15.18 23.29
CA ARG A 119 5.58 15.66 23.62
C ARG A 119 6.51 14.51 23.93
N ALA A 120 6.12 13.62 24.83
CA ALA A 120 6.92 12.46 25.21
C ALA A 120 7.22 11.56 24.00
N LYS A 121 6.27 11.47 23.04
CA LYS A 121 6.49 10.73 21.79
C LYS A 121 7.41 11.48 20.83
N LYS A 122 7.33 12.81 20.73
CA LYS A 122 8.15 13.66 19.85
C LYS A 122 9.63 13.61 20.20
N GLU A 123 9.94 13.80 21.49
CA GLU A 123 11.31 14.00 21.98
C GLU A 123 12.31 12.95 21.48
N PRO A 124 12.07 11.63 21.60
CA PRO A 124 13.02 10.62 21.14
C PRO A 124 13.16 10.59 19.59
N TYR A 125 12.12 10.96 18.84
CA TYR A 125 12.20 11.01 17.38
C TYR A 125 13.03 12.18 16.90
N VAL A 126 12.85 13.37 17.48
CA VAL A 126 13.66 14.55 17.18
C VAL A 126 15.12 14.32 17.54
N ALA A 127 15.39 13.76 18.73
CA ALA A 127 16.75 13.45 19.18
C ALA A 127 17.44 12.45 18.22
N ARG A 128 16.74 11.38 17.83
CA ARG A 128 17.27 10.38 16.91
C ARG A 128 17.36 10.86 15.46
N TYR A 129 16.52 11.79 15.04
CA TYR A 129 16.62 12.42 13.72
C TYR A 129 17.95 13.14 13.58
N GLY A 130 18.37 13.90 14.59
CA GLY A 130 19.73 14.43 14.74
C GLY A 130 20.16 15.41 13.65
N ARG A 131 19.21 15.97 12.88
CA ARG A 131 19.48 16.91 11.80
C ARG A 131 18.94 18.31 12.12
N PRO A 132 19.53 19.37 11.54
CA PRO A 132 19.01 20.73 11.68
C PRO A 132 17.54 20.82 11.29
N GLY A 133 16.74 21.57 12.02
CA GLY A 133 15.31 21.72 11.75
C GLY A 133 14.42 20.61 12.30
N GLY A 134 14.97 19.51 12.83
CA GLY A 134 14.16 18.39 13.32
C GLY A 134 13.11 18.81 14.35
N ALA A 135 13.46 19.66 15.29
CA ALA A 135 12.53 20.14 16.33
C ALA A 135 11.37 20.96 15.76
N SER A 136 11.61 21.73 14.69
CA SER A 136 10.63 22.58 14.03
C SER A 136 9.93 21.93 12.84
N GLY A 137 10.40 20.80 12.36
CA GLY A 137 9.82 20.09 11.21
C GLY A 137 9.11 18.79 11.55
N TRP A 138 9.14 18.36 12.84
CA TRP A 138 8.39 17.22 13.35
C TRP A 138 7.33 17.70 14.32
N HIS A 139 6.07 17.54 13.99
CA HIS A 139 4.91 18.01 14.73
C HIS A 139 4.08 16.82 15.21
N PHE A 140 3.62 16.87 16.46
CA PHE A 140 2.82 15.83 17.08
C PHE A 140 1.55 16.44 17.64
N LEU A 141 0.42 16.11 17.02
CA LEU A 141 -0.86 16.75 17.29
C LEU A 141 -1.81 15.80 18.01
N THR A 142 -2.62 16.38 18.88
CA THR A 142 -3.77 15.72 19.49
C THR A 142 -5.05 16.46 19.13
N GLY A 143 -6.18 15.75 19.07
CA GLY A 143 -7.44 16.35 18.64
C GLY A 143 -8.66 15.76 19.33
N GLN A 144 -9.77 16.47 19.21
CA GLN A 144 -11.06 15.94 19.62
C GLN A 144 -11.58 14.92 18.60
N ALA A 145 -12.43 14.00 19.03
CA ALA A 145 -12.99 12.93 18.19
C ALA A 145 -13.55 13.42 16.84
N ARG A 146 -14.21 14.59 16.83
CA ARG A 146 -14.76 15.19 15.60
C ARG A 146 -13.66 15.59 14.59
N SER A 147 -12.59 16.22 15.06
CA SER A 147 -11.47 16.61 14.20
C SER A 147 -10.73 15.37 13.67
N ILE A 148 -10.52 14.38 14.53
CA ILE A 148 -9.91 13.11 14.18
C ILE A 148 -10.75 12.40 13.11
N ALA A 149 -12.06 12.28 13.31
CA ALA A 149 -12.96 11.63 12.35
C ALA A 149 -12.93 12.34 10.98
N GLY A 150 -12.96 13.68 10.94
CA GLY A 150 -12.87 14.42 9.70
C GLY A 150 -11.56 14.21 8.95
N LEU A 151 -10.43 14.12 9.66
CA LEU A 151 -9.14 13.87 9.05
C LEU A 151 -9.01 12.42 8.57
N THR A 152 -9.39 11.44 9.40
CA THR A 152 -9.31 10.02 9.05
C THR A 152 -10.20 9.66 7.87
N GLU A 153 -11.41 10.24 7.79
CA GLU A 153 -12.28 10.12 6.63
C GLU A 153 -11.65 10.72 5.36
N ALA A 154 -11.06 11.92 5.47
CA ALA A 154 -10.44 12.58 4.33
C ALA A 154 -9.31 11.76 3.71
N VAL A 155 -8.49 11.09 4.53
CA VAL A 155 -7.39 10.23 4.06
C VAL A 155 -7.82 8.78 3.82
N GLY A 156 -9.09 8.44 4.02
CA GLY A 156 -9.59 7.08 3.82
C GLY A 156 -9.07 6.07 4.85
N PHE A 157 -8.69 6.53 6.05
CA PHE A 157 -8.17 5.68 7.13
C PHE A 157 -9.32 5.20 8.02
N ARG A 158 -9.55 3.88 8.01
CA ARG A 158 -10.54 3.23 8.87
C ARG A 158 -9.85 2.36 9.92
N TYR A 159 -10.26 2.53 11.15
CA TYR A 159 -9.76 1.83 12.32
C TYR A 159 -10.91 1.43 13.24
N ALA A 160 -10.66 0.50 14.14
CA ALA A 160 -11.64 0.04 15.12
C ALA A 160 -10.99 -0.08 16.49
N ARG A 161 -11.70 0.32 17.56
CA ARG A 161 -11.27 0.11 18.93
C ARG A 161 -11.60 -1.31 19.34
N ASP A 162 -10.62 -1.99 19.89
CA ASP A 162 -10.80 -3.29 20.54
C ASP A 162 -10.98 -3.03 22.04
N GLU A 163 -12.23 -3.08 22.49
CA GLU A 163 -12.58 -2.80 23.87
C GLU A 163 -12.03 -3.86 24.85
N ALA A 164 -11.77 -5.09 24.36
CA ALA A 164 -11.28 -6.17 25.21
C ALA A 164 -9.82 -5.93 25.68
N ILE A 165 -9.02 -5.27 24.83
CA ILE A 165 -7.61 -5.01 25.13
C ILE A 165 -7.30 -3.50 25.22
N GLY A 166 -8.29 -2.63 25.02
CA GLY A 166 -8.13 -1.18 25.06
C GLY A 166 -7.20 -0.61 23.98
N GLN A 167 -7.08 -1.30 22.83
CA GLN A 167 -6.19 -0.90 21.73
C GLN A 167 -6.98 -0.68 20.43
N PHE A 168 -6.32 -0.12 19.43
CA PHE A 168 -6.92 0.09 18.13
C PHE A 168 -6.36 -0.91 17.10
N ALA A 169 -7.27 -1.57 16.40
CA ALA A 169 -6.95 -2.30 15.18
C ALA A 169 -6.92 -1.30 14.01
N HIS A 170 -5.79 -1.21 13.32
CA HIS A 170 -5.63 -0.29 12.19
C HIS A 170 -4.60 -0.82 11.19
N ALA A 171 -4.70 -0.37 9.95
CA ALA A 171 -3.65 -0.55 8.94
C ALA A 171 -2.56 0.52 9.10
N SER A 172 -1.41 0.34 8.44
CA SER A 172 -0.27 1.26 8.52
C SER A 172 0.01 1.91 7.17
N ALA A 173 0.11 3.24 7.19
CA ALA A 173 0.59 4.04 6.07
C ALA A 173 1.08 5.41 6.55
N ILE A 174 1.86 6.06 5.68
CA ILE A 174 2.10 7.50 5.71
C ILE A 174 1.55 8.13 4.43
N TYR A 175 1.20 9.38 4.50
CA TYR A 175 0.57 10.13 3.42
C TYR A 175 1.43 11.32 3.04
N VAL A 176 1.69 11.52 1.76
CA VAL A 176 2.33 12.74 1.28
C VAL A 176 1.26 13.65 0.71
N ALA A 177 1.23 14.89 1.20
CA ALA A 177 0.34 15.92 0.72
C ALA A 177 1.11 17.09 0.10
N THR A 178 0.51 17.74 -0.88
CA THR A 178 1.02 18.95 -1.51
C THR A 178 0.96 20.15 -0.55
N PRO A 179 1.69 21.24 -0.82
CA PRO A 179 1.60 22.43 0.02
C PRO A 179 0.20 23.02 0.16
N ASP A 180 -0.65 22.87 -0.85
CA ASP A 180 -2.05 23.30 -0.83
C ASP A 180 -2.99 22.29 -0.17
N GLY A 181 -2.43 21.19 0.41
CA GLY A 181 -3.19 20.24 1.21
C GLY A 181 -3.91 19.15 0.44
N ARG A 182 -3.47 18.80 -0.77
CA ARG A 182 -4.05 17.69 -1.54
C ARG A 182 -3.24 16.42 -1.36
N LEU A 183 -3.91 15.28 -1.22
CA LEU A 183 -3.25 13.99 -1.06
C LEU A 183 -2.54 13.58 -2.36
N SER A 184 -1.22 13.54 -2.33
CA SER A 184 -0.38 13.25 -3.48
C SER A 184 -0.02 11.78 -3.58
N ARG A 185 0.37 11.14 -2.48
CA ARG A 185 0.82 9.74 -2.47
C ARG A 185 0.60 9.06 -1.13
N TYR A 186 0.39 7.76 -1.18
CA TYR A 186 0.30 6.87 -0.03
C TYR A 186 1.49 5.91 -0.02
N PHE A 187 2.07 5.69 1.15
CA PHE A 187 3.07 4.65 1.38
C PHE A 187 2.54 3.70 2.44
N PHE A 188 2.25 2.47 2.03
CA PHE A 188 1.72 1.44 2.92
C PHE A 188 2.84 0.70 3.66
N GLY A 189 2.49 0.14 4.82
CA GLY A 189 3.40 -0.64 5.64
C GLY A 189 4.22 0.22 6.60
N ILE A 190 5.37 -0.31 6.99
CA ILE A 190 6.23 0.24 8.04
C ILE A 190 7.65 0.57 7.56
N GLU A 191 7.98 0.22 6.32
CA GLU A 191 9.27 0.48 5.70
C GLU A 191 9.08 1.36 4.46
N TYR A 192 9.86 2.41 4.34
CA TYR A 192 9.74 3.38 3.26
C TYR A 192 11.07 3.54 2.55
N ALA A 193 11.13 3.22 1.26
CA ALA A 193 12.31 3.42 0.45
C ALA A 193 12.66 4.92 0.36
N PRO A 194 13.86 5.34 0.76
CA PRO A 194 14.21 6.77 0.77
C PRO A 194 14.11 7.42 -0.60
N ARG A 195 14.44 6.67 -1.68
CA ARG A 195 14.33 7.14 -3.06
C ARG A 195 12.88 7.50 -3.41
N ASP A 196 11.93 6.65 -3.03
CA ASP A 196 10.53 6.82 -3.37
C ASP A 196 9.91 7.94 -2.55
N LEU A 197 10.25 8.04 -1.27
CA LEU A 197 9.84 9.15 -0.41
C LEU A 197 10.40 10.49 -0.95
N ARG A 198 11.67 10.52 -1.37
CA ARG A 198 12.27 11.70 -1.98
C ARG A 198 11.53 12.13 -3.25
N LEU A 199 11.23 11.17 -4.13
CA LEU A 199 10.49 11.45 -5.37
C LEU A 199 9.10 12.00 -5.07
N ALA A 200 8.35 11.38 -4.15
CA ALA A 200 7.03 11.84 -3.75
C ALA A 200 7.05 13.28 -3.19
N LEU A 201 8.05 13.61 -2.37
CA LEU A 201 8.20 14.97 -1.84
C LEU A 201 8.51 15.99 -2.95
N VAL A 202 9.35 15.64 -3.93
CA VAL A 202 9.64 16.50 -5.09
C VAL A 202 8.39 16.70 -5.95
N GLU A 203 7.64 15.64 -6.22
CA GLU A 203 6.39 15.71 -7.00
C GLU A 203 5.34 16.55 -6.27
N ALA A 204 5.12 16.27 -4.99
CA ALA A 204 4.16 17.00 -4.15
C ALA A 204 4.53 18.49 -4.03
N SER A 205 5.82 18.85 -3.92
CA SER A 205 6.27 20.25 -3.87
C SER A 205 5.91 21.06 -5.12
N ARG A 206 5.69 20.37 -6.24
CA ARG A 206 5.27 20.95 -7.53
C ARG A 206 3.76 20.86 -7.77
N GLY A 207 2.98 20.49 -6.75
CA GLY A 207 1.55 20.25 -6.86
C GLY A 207 1.17 19.03 -7.71
N LYS A 208 2.10 18.09 -7.94
CA LYS A 208 1.81 16.87 -8.70
C LYS A 208 1.17 15.82 -7.80
N ILE A 209 0.17 15.19 -8.35
CA ILE A 209 -0.52 14.05 -7.75
C ILE A 209 0.03 12.78 -8.41
N GLY A 210 0.16 11.70 -7.64
CA GLY A 210 0.61 10.40 -8.16
C GLY A 210 -0.17 9.98 -9.40
N THR A 211 0.54 9.39 -10.36
CA THR A 211 -0.06 9.08 -11.67
C THR A 211 -1.02 7.88 -11.60
N PRO A 212 -2.02 7.77 -12.52
CA PRO A 212 -2.86 6.58 -12.64
C PRO A 212 -2.05 5.29 -12.90
N VAL A 213 -0.85 5.38 -13.46
CA VAL A 213 0.08 4.25 -13.65
C VAL A 213 0.57 3.72 -12.30
N ASP A 214 0.86 4.61 -11.34
CA ASP A 214 1.19 4.20 -9.97
C ASP A 214 -0.01 3.51 -9.31
N GLN A 215 -1.24 3.98 -9.57
CA GLN A 215 -2.47 3.33 -9.10
C GLN A 215 -2.63 1.94 -9.71
N LEU A 216 -2.36 1.77 -11.00
CA LEU A 216 -2.46 0.48 -11.69
C LEU A 216 -1.41 -0.50 -11.17
N LEU A 217 -0.16 -0.04 -11.00
CA LEU A 217 0.91 -0.86 -10.42
C LEU A 217 0.60 -1.27 -8.98
N LEU A 218 0.13 -0.34 -8.14
CA LEU A 218 -0.29 -0.64 -6.77
C LEU A 218 -1.50 -1.58 -6.74
N TYR A 219 -2.45 -1.45 -7.68
CA TYR A 219 -3.57 -2.38 -7.82
C TYR A 219 -3.12 -3.79 -8.24
N CYS A 220 -2.12 -3.89 -9.12
CA CYS A 220 -1.50 -5.17 -9.48
C CYS A 220 -0.69 -5.80 -8.34
N TYR A 221 -0.05 -4.97 -7.48
CA TYR A 221 0.73 -5.40 -6.34
C TYR A 221 -0.06 -5.45 -5.02
N HIS A 222 -1.38 -5.31 -5.08
CA HIS A 222 -2.21 -5.38 -3.89
C HIS A 222 -2.18 -6.80 -3.31
N TYR A 223 -1.14 -7.06 -2.52
CA TYR A 223 -1.08 -8.20 -1.62
C TYR A 223 -2.01 -7.88 -0.44
N ASP A 224 -3.08 -8.65 -0.29
CA ASP A 224 -3.93 -8.60 0.90
C ASP A 224 -3.28 -9.44 2.00
N PRO A 225 -2.57 -8.83 2.97
CA PRO A 225 -1.89 -9.57 4.02
C PRO A 225 -2.87 -10.28 4.96
N ALA A 226 -4.13 -9.82 5.03
CA ALA A 226 -5.15 -10.44 5.84
C ALA A 226 -5.73 -11.71 5.20
N ALA A 227 -5.75 -11.77 3.86
CA ALA A 227 -6.22 -12.94 3.11
C ALA A 227 -5.07 -13.85 2.64
N GLY A 228 -3.80 -13.44 2.78
CA GLY A 228 -2.64 -14.19 2.28
C GLY A 228 -2.65 -14.43 0.77
N ARG A 229 -3.35 -13.59 0.01
CA ARG A 229 -3.59 -13.78 -1.43
C ARG A 229 -3.22 -12.54 -2.23
N TYR A 230 -2.68 -12.80 -3.41
CA TYR A 230 -2.59 -11.77 -4.45
C TYR A 230 -3.99 -11.44 -4.96
N GLY A 231 -4.24 -10.17 -5.26
CA GLY A 231 -5.52 -9.71 -5.78
C GLY A 231 -6.00 -10.54 -6.99
N ALA A 232 -7.33 -10.62 -7.19
CA ALA A 232 -7.95 -11.43 -8.23
C ALA A 232 -7.37 -11.20 -9.65
N VAL A 233 -6.85 -10.00 -9.90
CA VAL A 233 -6.20 -9.63 -11.17
C VAL A 233 -4.88 -10.37 -11.37
N VAL A 234 -4.01 -10.41 -10.35
CA VAL A 234 -2.73 -11.14 -10.43
C VAL A 234 -2.98 -12.63 -10.60
N MET A 235 -3.95 -13.19 -9.85
CA MET A 235 -4.31 -14.60 -9.96
C MET A 235 -4.87 -14.93 -11.36
N ASN A 236 -5.67 -14.04 -11.94
CA ASN A 236 -6.17 -14.23 -13.31
C ASN A 236 -5.06 -14.08 -14.36
N MET A 237 -4.12 -13.14 -14.21
CA MET A 237 -2.95 -13.04 -15.09
C MET A 237 -2.08 -14.30 -15.05
N VAL A 238 -1.82 -14.84 -13.86
CA VAL A 238 -1.06 -16.10 -13.68
C VAL A 238 -1.81 -17.26 -14.32
N ARG A 239 -3.13 -17.35 -14.17
CA ARG A 239 -3.95 -18.39 -14.81
C ARG A 239 -3.93 -18.28 -16.34
N VAL A 240 -4.14 -17.08 -16.87
CA VAL A 240 -4.13 -16.85 -18.33
C VAL A 240 -2.74 -17.12 -18.91
N GLY A 241 -1.67 -16.65 -18.25
CA GLY A 241 -0.30 -16.94 -18.64
C GLY A 241 0.04 -18.43 -18.60
N GLY A 242 -0.39 -19.12 -17.55
CA GLY A 242 -0.23 -20.57 -17.42
C GLY A 242 -0.96 -21.36 -18.52
N ILE A 243 -2.22 -21.01 -18.80
CA ILE A 243 -3.00 -21.64 -19.88
C ILE A 243 -2.32 -21.39 -21.23
N ALA A 244 -1.88 -20.16 -21.51
CA ALA A 244 -1.19 -19.83 -22.75
C ALA A 244 0.11 -20.64 -22.91
N ALA A 245 0.92 -20.77 -21.87
CA ALA A 245 2.15 -21.55 -21.88
C ALA A 245 1.87 -23.05 -22.18
N VAL A 246 0.85 -23.62 -21.54
CA VAL A 246 0.45 -25.03 -21.78
C VAL A 246 -0.02 -25.21 -23.23
N LEU A 247 -0.81 -24.27 -23.77
CA LEU A 247 -1.28 -24.33 -25.16
C LEU A 247 -0.11 -24.27 -26.14
N VAL A 248 0.85 -23.37 -25.94
CA VAL A 248 2.07 -23.28 -26.75
C VAL A 248 2.84 -24.60 -26.74
N LEU A 249 3.02 -25.18 -25.55
CA LEU A 249 3.72 -26.45 -25.38
C LEU A 249 3.00 -27.60 -26.12
N VAL A 250 1.70 -27.69 -25.96
CA VAL A 250 0.87 -28.72 -26.67
C VAL A 250 0.95 -28.56 -28.19
N ILE A 251 0.84 -27.33 -28.70
CA ILE A 251 0.97 -27.05 -30.13
C ILE A 251 2.37 -27.44 -30.63
N PHE A 252 3.41 -27.08 -29.86
CA PHE A 252 4.79 -27.42 -30.18
C PHE A 252 4.99 -28.96 -30.30
N ILE A 253 4.51 -29.70 -29.30
CA ILE A 253 4.57 -31.17 -29.28
C ILE A 253 3.80 -31.78 -30.49
N LEU A 254 2.60 -31.27 -30.76
CA LEU A 254 1.80 -31.74 -31.88
C LEU A 254 2.47 -31.48 -33.23
N VAL A 255 3.11 -30.31 -33.39
CA VAL A 255 3.86 -29.96 -34.60
C VAL A 255 5.07 -30.88 -34.78
N MET A 256 5.85 -31.10 -33.69
CA MET A 256 6.98 -32.02 -33.73
C MET A 256 6.55 -33.45 -34.10
N TRP A 257 5.50 -33.95 -33.42
CA TRP A 257 4.99 -35.29 -33.68
C TRP A 257 4.46 -35.47 -35.11
N ARG A 258 3.81 -34.43 -35.67
CA ARG A 258 3.39 -34.44 -37.09
C ARG A 258 4.59 -34.41 -38.05
N ARG A 259 5.66 -33.70 -37.71
CA ARG A 259 6.90 -33.67 -38.50
C ARG A 259 7.58 -35.04 -38.52
N ASP A 260 7.70 -35.70 -37.36
CA ASP A 260 8.31 -37.01 -37.26
C ASP A 260 7.53 -38.07 -38.04
N ARG A 261 6.20 -38.11 -37.89
CA ARG A 261 5.36 -39.02 -38.68
C ARG A 261 5.45 -38.83 -40.21
N ARG A 262 5.71 -37.60 -40.66
CA ARG A 262 5.92 -37.33 -42.09
C ARG A 262 7.30 -37.80 -42.57
N ARG A 263 8.30 -37.82 -41.72
CA ARG A 263 9.64 -38.35 -42.03
C ARG A 263 9.64 -39.86 -42.11
N ASP A 264 8.98 -40.54 -41.21
CA ASP A 264 8.86 -41.99 -41.19
C ASP A 264 8.06 -42.51 -42.42
N GLY A 265 7.04 -41.78 -42.85
CA GLY A 265 6.26 -42.14 -44.05
C GLY A 265 7.04 -41.99 -45.37
N ALA A 266 8.02 -41.07 -45.42
CA ALA A 266 8.88 -40.88 -46.59
C ALA A 266 9.99 -41.96 -46.70
N GLY A 267 10.48 -42.47 -45.57
CA GLY A 267 11.51 -43.52 -45.53
C GLY A 267 11.00 -44.89 -45.99
N THR A 268 9.73 -45.22 -45.75
CA THR A 268 9.11 -46.52 -46.16
C THR A 268 8.72 -46.59 -47.61
N ALA A 269 8.54 -45.44 -48.30
CA ALA A 269 8.26 -45.42 -49.75
C ALA A 269 9.51 -45.66 -50.58
N SER A 270 10.71 -45.30 -50.11
CA SER A 270 11.98 -45.52 -50.85
C SER A 270 12.44 -46.97 -50.88
N GLN A 271 12.07 -47.79 -49.90
CA GLN A 271 12.46 -49.19 -49.85
C GLN A 271 11.55 -50.13 -50.64
N ARG A 272 10.40 -49.70 -51.12
CA ARG A 272 9.47 -50.51 -51.99
C ARG A 272 9.67 -50.34 -53.47
N GLY A 273 10.60 -49.49 -53.88
CA GLY A 273 10.88 -49.24 -55.33
C GLY A 273 12.10 -49.99 -55.86
N GLU A 274 12.79 -50.81 -55.05
CA GLU A 274 13.99 -51.56 -55.43
C GLU A 274 13.83 -53.08 -55.26
N ALA A 275 12.62 -53.64 -55.47
CA ALA A 275 12.39 -55.08 -55.51
C ALA A 275 11.72 -55.53 -56.86
#